data_c88084f53fe363b847b57c992aad6fce
#
_entry.id   c88084f53fe363b847b57c992aad6fce
#
_cell.length_a   1.000
_cell.length_b   1.000
_cell.length_c   1.000
_cell.angle_alpha   90.00
_cell.angle_beta   90.00
_cell.angle_gamma   90.00
#
_symmetry.space_group_name_H-M   'P 1'
#
loop_
_entity.id
_entity.type
_entity.pdbx_description
1 polymer ?
#
loop_
_entity_poly.entity_id
_entity_poly.type
_entity_poly.pdbx_seq_one_letter_code
_entity_poly.pdbx_strand_id
1 'polypeptide(L)'
;MRRNVDLTYIVMNNQIYGLTTGQLSPTSLKGMKTKSTPFGSVENPVNPIPLAMVAGATYVARGFTGQQKHLVELIKGGIEHKGFALIDTFSPCVTYNHDNTHEFFKQRTRKLEEMGHDATNFQAAMEQGYRWGEVIPIGLFWQRGDLPTLDQLEPVLGDGGPLAHRPLGVAPELARALVKELM
;
A
#
# COMPACT_ATOMS: atom_id res chain seq x y z
N MET A 1 0.27 2.75 -8.35
CA MET A 1 -1.19 2.88 -8.20
C MET A 1 -1.86 3.32 -9.50
N ARG A 2 -1.79 4.59 -9.93
CA ARG A 2 -2.50 5.11 -11.13
C ARG A 2 -2.33 4.27 -12.43
N ARG A 3 -1.17 3.66 -12.66
CA ARG A 3 -0.89 2.82 -13.83
C ARG A 3 -1.31 1.35 -13.67
N ASN A 4 -1.84 0.97 -12.54
CA ASN A 4 -2.16 -0.42 -12.18
C ASN A 4 -1.03 -1.42 -12.50
N VAL A 5 0.20 -1.09 -12.13
CA VAL A 5 1.35 -2.00 -12.28
C VAL A 5 1.12 -3.22 -11.39
N ASP A 6 1.34 -4.42 -11.89
CA ASP A 6 1.26 -5.67 -11.11
C ASP A 6 2.40 -5.71 -10.08
N LEU A 7 2.13 -5.16 -8.89
CA LEU A 7 3.10 -4.94 -7.83
C LEU A 7 2.43 -4.95 -6.46
N THR A 8 2.96 -5.73 -5.53
CA THR A 8 2.59 -5.67 -4.12
C THR A 8 3.56 -4.78 -3.35
N TYR A 9 3.04 -3.70 -2.77
CA TYR A 9 3.81 -2.75 -1.97
C TYR A 9 3.39 -2.81 -0.50
N ILE A 10 4.33 -3.20 0.36
CA ILE A 10 4.10 -3.33 1.80
C ILE A 10 4.78 -2.16 2.52
N VAL A 11 3.99 -1.36 3.23
CA VAL A 11 4.49 -0.30 4.12
C VAL A 11 4.63 -0.86 5.52
N MET A 12 5.84 -0.92 6.04
CA MET A 12 6.09 -1.25 7.45
C MET A 12 5.93 0.02 8.30
N ASN A 13 4.69 0.31 8.66
CA ASN A 13 4.30 1.57 9.27
C ASN A 13 4.45 1.53 10.79
N ASN A 14 5.54 2.09 11.30
CA ASN A 14 5.79 2.25 12.73
C ASN A 14 5.46 3.68 13.24
N GLN A 15 4.96 4.54 12.35
CA GLN A 15 4.58 5.93 12.61
C GLN A 15 5.71 6.81 13.17
N ILE A 16 6.97 6.45 12.91
CA ILE A 16 8.16 7.21 13.32
C ILE A 16 9.35 6.81 12.44
N TYR A 17 10.33 7.68 12.23
CA TYR A 17 11.60 7.28 11.62
C TYR A 17 12.52 6.66 12.69
N GLY A 18 12.40 5.34 12.90
CA GLY A 18 13.14 4.62 13.93
C GLY A 18 14.64 4.50 13.64
N LEU A 19 15.03 4.27 12.35
CA LEU A 19 16.42 4.11 11.96
C LEU A 19 17.27 5.35 12.27
N THR A 20 16.72 6.53 12.07
CA THR A 20 17.38 7.81 12.29
C THR A 20 17.16 8.39 13.69
N THR A 21 16.82 7.53 14.64
CA THR A 21 16.70 7.82 16.09
C THR A 21 15.45 8.59 16.53
N GLY A 22 14.34 8.51 15.77
CA GLY A 22 13.03 8.87 16.29
C GLY A 22 12.48 10.22 15.86
N GLN A 23 12.72 10.65 14.62
CA GLN A 23 12.01 11.80 14.04
C GLN A 23 10.57 11.45 13.66
N LEU A 24 9.73 12.48 13.56
CA LEU A 24 8.36 12.33 13.04
C LEU A 24 8.39 11.77 11.60
N SER A 25 7.53 10.82 11.31
CA SER A 25 7.22 10.34 9.95
C SER A 25 5.93 10.99 9.45
N PRO A 26 5.63 10.92 8.16
CA PRO A 26 4.36 11.43 7.63
C PRO A 26 3.11 10.83 8.26
N THR A 27 3.20 9.63 8.86
CA THR A 27 2.10 8.95 9.54
C THR A 27 2.08 9.15 11.06
N SER A 28 3.01 9.95 11.62
CA SER A 28 3.01 10.32 13.04
C SER A 28 1.77 11.12 13.39
N LEU A 29 1.17 10.84 14.55
CA LEU A 29 -0.04 11.53 14.98
C LEU A 29 0.24 12.99 15.34
N LYS A 30 -0.76 13.86 15.13
CA LYS A 30 -0.71 15.26 15.55
C LYS A 30 -0.49 15.33 17.07
N GLY A 31 0.40 16.21 17.49
CA GLY A 31 0.78 16.36 18.89
C GLY A 31 1.88 15.42 19.37
N MET A 32 2.25 14.39 18.59
CA MET A 32 3.34 13.48 18.95
C MET A 32 4.66 14.24 19.16
N LYS A 33 5.31 14.00 20.30
CA LYS A 33 6.58 14.64 20.67
C LYS A 33 7.76 13.72 20.41
N THR A 34 8.82 14.29 19.86
CA THR A 34 10.11 13.62 19.63
C THR A 34 11.26 14.54 20.03
N LYS A 35 12.50 14.02 20.04
CA LYS A 35 13.68 14.85 20.34
C LYS A 35 13.82 16.03 19.38
N SER A 36 13.52 15.84 18.09
CA SER A 36 13.57 16.90 17.07
C SER A 36 12.31 17.77 17.04
N THR A 37 11.23 17.38 17.68
CA THR A 37 9.95 18.10 17.70
C THR A 37 9.40 18.15 19.13
N PRO A 38 10.05 18.89 20.05
CA PRO A 38 9.75 18.88 21.48
C PRO A 38 8.37 19.48 21.82
N PHE A 39 7.85 20.36 20.95
CA PHE A 39 6.53 20.99 21.13
C PHE A 39 5.37 20.18 20.56
N GLY A 40 5.66 19.03 19.91
CA GLY A 40 4.70 18.17 19.28
C GLY A 40 4.46 18.48 17.79
N SER A 41 4.03 17.46 17.04
CA SER A 41 3.68 17.58 15.62
C SER A 41 2.48 18.53 15.45
N VAL A 42 2.59 19.50 14.58
CA VAL A 42 1.48 20.38 14.16
C VAL A 42 0.74 19.85 12.93
N GLU A 43 1.33 18.87 12.26
CA GLU A 43 0.83 18.28 11.01
C GLU A 43 -0.23 17.21 11.29
N ASN A 44 -1.20 17.08 10.38
CA ASN A 44 -2.10 15.95 10.38
C ASN A 44 -1.41 14.74 9.72
N PRO A 45 -1.60 13.52 10.25
CA PRO A 45 -0.97 12.34 9.70
C PRO A 45 -1.51 12.00 8.31
N VAL A 46 -0.63 11.56 7.43
CA VAL A 46 -1.03 10.92 6.17
C VAL A 46 -1.71 9.60 6.50
N ASN A 47 -2.87 9.37 5.90
CA ASN A 47 -3.56 8.09 5.98
C ASN A 47 -3.33 7.27 4.69
N PRO A 48 -2.55 6.17 4.73
CA PRO A 48 -2.20 5.41 3.54
C PRO A 48 -3.39 4.78 2.83
N ILE A 49 -4.44 4.38 3.57
CA ILE A 49 -5.58 3.66 2.99
C ILE A 49 -6.39 4.54 2.02
N PRO A 50 -7.01 5.66 2.46
CA PRO A 50 -7.72 6.55 1.54
C PRO A 50 -6.82 7.08 0.42
N LEU A 51 -5.56 7.41 0.75
CA LEU A 51 -4.60 7.91 -0.24
C LEU A 51 -4.35 6.90 -1.36
N ALA A 52 -4.16 5.62 -1.02
CA ALA A 52 -3.96 4.56 -2.01
C ALA A 52 -5.20 4.34 -2.88
N MET A 53 -6.39 4.36 -2.27
CA MET A 53 -7.66 4.19 -2.97
C MET A 53 -7.88 5.29 -4.01
N VAL A 54 -7.74 6.57 -3.62
CA VAL A 54 -7.91 7.69 -4.56
C VAL A 54 -6.78 7.78 -5.59
N ALA A 55 -5.60 7.25 -5.28
CA ALA A 55 -4.49 7.14 -6.23
C ALA A 55 -4.66 5.96 -7.22
N GLY A 56 -5.73 5.16 -7.09
CA GLY A 56 -6.08 4.10 -8.04
C GLY A 56 -5.46 2.74 -7.73
N ALA A 57 -5.11 2.46 -6.47
CA ALA A 57 -4.74 1.10 -6.07
C ALA A 57 -5.96 0.18 -6.16
N THR A 58 -5.75 -1.03 -6.68
CA THR A 58 -6.82 -2.00 -6.94
C THR A 58 -6.96 -3.07 -5.85
N TYR A 59 -6.00 -3.13 -4.93
CA TYR A 59 -6.06 -3.90 -3.68
C TYR A 59 -5.48 -3.04 -2.56
N VAL A 60 -6.26 -2.76 -1.52
CA VAL A 60 -5.81 -1.92 -0.39
C VAL A 60 -6.16 -2.59 0.92
N ALA A 61 -5.15 -2.94 1.69
CA ALA A 61 -5.30 -3.63 2.97
C ALA A 61 -4.50 -2.95 4.08
N ARG A 62 -4.91 -3.19 5.32
CA ARG A 62 -4.14 -2.82 6.51
C ARG A 62 -3.97 -4.03 7.40
N GLY A 63 -2.73 -4.29 7.81
CA GLY A 63 -2.40 -5.38 8.71
C GLY A 63 -1.79 -4.89 10.02
N PHE A 64 -1.61 -5.83 10.95
CA PHE A 64 -0.93 -5.60 12.22
C PHE A 64 0.02 -6.77 12.52
N THR A 65 1.28 -6.48 12.80
CA THR A 65 2.31 -7.51 13.08
C THR A 65 1.97 -8.40 14.27
N GLY A 66 1.13 -7.92 15.19
CA GLY A 66 0.63 -8.73 16.32
C GLY A 66 -0.44 -9.76 15.92
N GLN A 67 -0.97 -9.70 14.70
CA GLN A 67 -1.93 -10.66 14.16
C GLN A 67 -1.32 -11.38 12.93
N GLN A 68 -0.25 -12.12 13.16
CA GLN A 68 0.59 -12.70 12.11
C GLN A 68 -0.18 -13.52 11.07
N LYS A 69 -1.08 -14.42 11.48
CA LYS A 69 -1.86 -15.26 10.55
C LYS A 69 -2.72 -14.41 9.62
N HIS A 70 -3.39 -13.39 10.16
CA HIS A 70 -4.21 -12.47 9.39
C HIS A 70 -3.35 -11.63 8.41
N LEU A 71 -2.20 -11.11 8.88
CA LEU A 71 -1.28 -10.37 8.02
C LEU A 71 -0.74 -11.23 6.86
N VAL A 72 -0.42 -12.50 7.11
CA VAL A 72 0.02 -13.44 6.06
C VAL A 72 -1.07 -13.60 4.98
N GLU A 73 -2.34 -13.75 5.36
CA GLU A 73 -3.43 -13.87 4.37
C GLU A 73 -3.61 -12.59 3.55
N LEU A 74 -3.48 -11.41 4.16
CA LEU A 74 -3.53 -10.14 3.43
C LEU A 74 -2.36 -10.00 2.43
N ILE A 75 -1.15 -10.42 2.83
CA ILE A 75 0.02 -10.38 1.96
C ILE A 75 -0.14 -11.36 0.79
N LYS A 76 -0.59 -12.59 1.06
CA LYS A 76 -0.89 -13.59 0.02
C LYS A 76 -1.92 -13.05 -0.98
N GLY A 77 -3.03 -12.51 -0.48
CA GLY A 77 -4.05 -11.89 -1.31
C GLY A 77 -3.51 -10.75 -2.18
N GLY A 78 -2.60 -9.92 -1.63
CA GLY A 78 -1.93 -8.87 -2.40
C GLY A 78 -0.99 -9.40 -3.48
N ILE A 79 -0.28 -10.51 -3.23
CA ILE A 79 0.61 -11.16 -4.21
C ILE A 79 -0.19 -11.85 -5.33
N GLU A 80 -1.31 -12.46 -4.99
CA GLU A 80 -2.20 -13.14 -5.94
C GLU A 80 -3.03 -12.16 -6.78
N HIS A 81 -3.24 -10.94 -6.26
CA HIS A 81 -3.99 -9.88 -6.94
C HIS A 81 -3.29 -9.42 -8.22
N LYS A 82 -4.07 -9.26 -9.31
CA LYS A 82 -3.58 -8.71 -10.57
C LYS A 82 -3.79 -7.20 -10.61
N GLY A 83 -2.69 -6.47 -10.41
CA GLY A 83 -2.68 -5.01 -10.31
C GLY A 83 -1.90 -4.50 -9.11
N PHE A 84 -2.09 -3.24 -8.77
CA PHE A 84 -1.35 -2.61 -7.68
C PHE A 84 -2.00 -2.92 -6.32
N ALA A 85 -1.28 -3.65 -5.48
CA ALA A 85 -1.65 -3.92 -4.11
C ALA A 85 -0.85 -3.05 -3.13
N LEU A 86 -1.55 -2.36 -2.20
CA LEU A 86 -0.95 -1.69 -1.05
C LEU A 86 -1.36 -2.40 0.24
N ILE A 87 -0.38 -2.68 1.09
CA ILE A 87 -0.61 -3.22 2.44
C ILE A 87 0.07 -2.32 3.46
N ASP A 88 -0.71 -1.52 4.20
CA ASP A 88 -0.26 -0.69 5.32
C ASP A 88 -0.17 -1.57 6.57
N THR A 89 1.04 -1.89 7.01
CA THR A 89 1.26 -2.82 8.14
C THR A 89 1.68 -2.07 9.39
N PHE A 90 0.82 -2.02 10.40
CA PHE A 90 1.22 -1.54 11.71
C PHE A 90 2.32 -2.40 12.30
N SER A 91 3.49 -1.81 12.46
CA SER A 91 4.72 -2.43 12.94
C SER A 91 5.35 -1.54 14.02
N PRO A 92 4.83 -1.55 15.26
CA PRO A 92 5.22 -0.61 16.32
C PRO A 92 6.73 -0.58 16.58
N CYS A 93 7.29 0.61 16.66
CA CYS A 93 8.69 0.82 17.07
C CYS A 93 8.77 0.87 18.60
N VAL A 94 9.28 -0.19 19.21
CA VAL A 94 9.37 -0.29 20.68
C VAL A 94 10.36 0.68 21.32
N THR A 95 11.29 1.23 20.53
CA THR A 95 12.37 2.11 21.03
C THR A 95 11.97 3.58 21.02
N TYR A 96 11.22 4.02 20.02
CA TYR A 96 10.99 5.46 19.80
C TYR A 96 9.52 5.87 19.77
N ASN A 97 8.58 4.92 19.53
CA ASN A 97 7.15 5.23 19.54
C ASN A 97 6.50 4.62 20.78
N HIS A 98 6.32 5.44 21.80
CA HIS A 98 5.73 5.02 23.08
C HIS A 98 4.21 5.24 23.13
N ASP A 99 3.63 5.94 22.14
CA ASP A 99 2.20 6.21 22.07
C ASP A 99 1.44 5.08 21.37
N ASN A 100 1.90 4.72 20.16
CA ASN A 100 1.28 3.68 19.34
C ASN A 100 2.02 2.35 19.47
N THR A 101 1.92 1.78 20.67
CA THR A 101 2.61 0.54 21.04
C THR A 101 1.90 -0.70 20.48
N HIS A 102 2.53 -1.85 20.61
CA HIS A 102 1.92 -3.14 20.28
C HIS A 102 0.60 -3.35 21.07
N GLU A 103 0.59 -3.02 22.36
CA GLU A 103 -0.60 -3.15 23.21
C GLU A 103 -1.71 -2.16 22.79
N PHE A 104 -1.35 -0.93 22.41
CA PHE A 104 -2.30 0.04 21.84
C PHE A 104 -3.07 -0.54 20.65
N PHE A 105 -2.37 -1.12 19.68
CA PHE A 105 -3.01 -1.71 18.51
C PHE A 105 -3.77 -3.00 18.84
N LYS A 106 -3.24 -3.85 19.70
CA LYS A 106 -3.89 -5.11 20.12
C LYS A 106 -5.29 -4.87 20.70
N GLN A 107 -5.44 -3.82 21.50
CA GLN A 107 -6.73 -3.48 22.12
C GLN A 107 -7.73 -2.89 21.12
N ARG A 108 -7.26 -2.14 20.12
CA ARG A 108 -8.10 -1.31 19.22
C ARG A 108 -8.34 -1.89 17.85
N THR A 109 -7.47 -2.78 17.38
CA THR A 109 -7.66 -3.35 16.04
C THR A 109 -8.85 -4.30 15.99
N ARG A 110 -9.67 -4.16 14.96
CA ARG A 110 -10.80 -5.05 14.64
C ARG A 110 -10.74 -5.42 13.17
N LYS A 111 -10.97 -6.69 12.88
CA LYS A 111 -10.92 -7.17 11.51
C LYS A 111 -12.18 -6.77 10.75
N LEU A 112 -12.01 -6.26 9.55
CA LEU A 112 -13.09 -5.87 8.66
C LEU A 112 -14.01 -7.03 8.32
N GLU A 113 -13.44 -8.23 8.18
CA GLU A 113 -14.17 -9.48 7.92
C GLU A 113 -15.16 -9.80 9.06
N GLU A 114 -14.77 -9.54 10.32
CA GLU A 114 -15.61 -9.71 11.50
C GLU A 114 -16.66 -8.60 11.65
N MET A 115 -16.45 -7.46 10.95
CA MET A 115 -17.36 -6.31 10.95
C MET A 115 -18.38 -6.36 9.79
N GLY A 116 -18.34 -7.39 8.94
CA GLY A 116 -19.22 -7.52 7.78
C GLY A 116 -18.94 -6.51 6.67
N HIS A 117 -17.68 -6.05 6.54
CA HIS A 117 -17.29 -5.11 5.50
C HIS A 117 -17.27 -5.74 4.11
N ASP A 118 -17.84 -5.03 3.14
CA ASP A 118 -17.77 -5.37 1.72
C ASP A 118 -16.59 -4.63 1.07
N ALA A 119 -15.53 -5.35 0.75
CA ALA A 119 -14.33 -4.81 0.14
C ALA A 119 -14.53 -4.34 -1.33
N THR A 120 -15.68 -4.60 -1.94
CA THR A 120 -16.02 -4.08 -3.27
C THR A 120 -16.76 -2.74 -3.22
N ASN A 121 -17.18 -2.32 -2.04
CA ASN A 121 -17.84 -1.03 -1.84
C ASN A 121 -16.81 0.06 -1.51
N PHE A 122 -16.51 0.90 -2.52
CA PHE A 122 -15.52 1.98 -2.41
C PHE A 122 -15.83 2.98 -1.29
N GLN A 123 -17.10 3.40 -1.16
CA GLN A 123 -17.50 4.37 -0.15
C GLN A 123 -17.35 3.79 1.27
N ALA A 124 -17.82 2.58 1.50
CA ALA A 124 -17.67 1.89 2.79
C ALA A 124 -16.18 1.71 3.13
N ALA A 125 -15.34 1.36 2.15
CA ALA A 125 -13.89 1.25 2.33
C ALA A 125 -13.25 2.58 2.75
N MET A 126 -13.65 3.70 2.13
CA MET A 126 -13.19 5.04 2.51
C MET A 126 -13.60 5.38 3.95
N GLU A 127 -14.85 5.15 4.33
CA GLU A 127 -15.34 5.40 5.69
C GLU A 127 -14.56 4.58 6.73
N GLN A 128 -14.36 3.28 6.48
CA GLN A 128 -13.54 2.45 7.36
C GLN A 128 -12.07 2.89 7.38
N GLY A 129 -11.54 3.35 6.24
CA GLY A 129 -10.17 3.84 6.12
C GLY A 129 -9.87 5.04 7.04
N TYR A 130 -10.84 5.89 7.29
CA TYR A 130 -10.72 7.05 8.18
C TYR A 130 -10.96 6.74 9.67
N ARG A 131 -11.46 5.55 10.01
CA ARG A 131 -11.69 5.22 11.43
C ARG A 131 -10.39 5.08 12.20
N TRP A 132 -10.29 5.86 13.27
CA TRP A 132 -9.16 5.88 14.20
C TRP A 132 -9.66 6.14 15.63
N GLY A 133 -8.94 5.68 16.63
CA GLY A 133 -9.27 5.89 18.04
C GLY A 133 -9.61 4.57 18.76
N GLU A 134 -10.81 4.40 19.26
CA GLU A 134 -11.22 3.20 20.00
C GLU A 134 -11.28 1.94 19.12
N VAL A 135 -11.67 2.11 17.87
CA VAL A 135 -11.68 1.05 16.86
C VAL A 135 -10.84 1.47 15.67
N ILE A 136 -9.84 0.65 15.37
CA ILE A 136 -8.97 0.80 14.21
C ILE A 136 -9.17 -0.43 13.31
N PRO A 137 -9.84 -0.28 12.17
CA PRO A 137 -10.07 -1.41 11.26
C PRO A 137 -8.76 -1.90 10.65
N ILE A 138 -8.61 -3.22 10.58
CA ILE A 138 -7.57 -3.93 9.82
C ILE A 138 -8.24 -4.98 8.94
N GLY A 139 -7.61 -5.37 7.85
CA GLY A 139 -8.15 -6.30 6.88
C GLY A 139 -8.10 -5.75 5.47
N LEU A 140 -8.87 -6.35 4.58
CA LEU A 140 -9.03 -5.90 3.21
C LEU A 140 -10.07 -4.79 3.14
N PHE A 141 -9.64 -3.55 2.83
CA PHE A 141 -10.53 -2.39 2.70
C PHE A 141 -11.18 -2.32 1.34
N TRP A 142 -10.37 -2.48 0.28
CA TRP A 142 -10.80 -2.30 -1.09
C TRP A 142 -10.16 -3.31 -2.02
N GLN A 143 -10.97 -3.90 -2.89
CA GLN A 143 -10.48 -4.75 -3.98
C GLN A 143 -11.37 -4.60 -5.21
N ARG A 144 -10.73 -4.50 -6.39
CA ARG A 144 -11.38 -4.63 -7.69
C ARG A 144 -10.48 -5.39 -8.65
N GLY A 145 -11.07 -6.22 -9.50
CA GLY A 145 -10.34 -7.05 -10.45
C GLY A 145 -10.69 -6.78 -11.92
N ASP A 146 -11.45 -5.72 -12.19
CA ASP A 146 -11.98 -5.39 -13.52
C ASP A 146 -11.06 -4.47 -14.35
N LEU A 147 -9.95 -4.00 -13.77
CA LEU A 147 -8.98 -3.16 -14.47
C LEU A 147 -7.80 -3.98 -14.98
N PRO A 148 -7.44 -3.84 -16.27
CA PRO A 148 -6.23 -4.45 -16.78
C PRO A 148 -4.98 -3.84 -16.14
N THR A 149 -3.92 -4.63 -16.05
CA THR A 149 -2.62 -4.17 -15.57
C THR A 149 -1.87 -3.37 -16.63
N LEU A 150 -0.84 -2.61 -16.23
CA LEU A 150 -0.03 -1.83 -17.15
C LEU A 150 0.58 -2.68 -18.27
N ASP A 151 1.09 -3.86 -17.94
CA ASP A 151 1.71 -4.78 -18.89
C ASP A 151 0.70 -5.35 -19.90
N GLN A 152 -0.57 -5.49 -19.52
CA GLN A 152 -1.65 -5.88 -20.44
C GLN A 152 -2.09 -4.74 -21.38
N LEU A 153 -1.95 -3.49 -20.94
CA LEU A 153 -2.33 -2.31 -21.72
C LEU A 153 -1.20 -1.80 -22.62
N GLU A 154 0.06 -2.04 -22.24
CA GLU A 154 1.21 -1.56 -23.01
C GLU A 154 1.45 -2.44 -24.23
N PRO A 155 1.28 -1.91 -25.47
CA PRO A 155 1.37 -2.75 -26.68
C PRO A 155 2.69 -3.48 -26.81
N VAL A 156 3.79 -2.87 -26.34
CA VAL A 156 5.12 -3.50 -26.38
C VAL A 156 5.23 -4.70 -25.43
N LEU A 157 4.42 -4.72 -24.36
CA LEU A 157 4.45 -5.79 -23.35
C LEU A 157 3.41 -6.88 -23.60
N GLY A 158 2.28 -6.53 -24.25
CA GLY A 158 1.12 -7.42 -24.41
C GLY A 158 1.41 -8.73 -25.16
N ASP A 159 2.21 -8.68 -26.22
CA ASP A 159 2.35 -9.82 -27.16
C ASP A 159 3.60 -10.68 -27.00
N GLY A 160 4.41 -10.49 -25.99
CA GLY A 160 5.71 -11.18 -25.98
C GLY A 160 6.23 -11.68 -24.64
N GLY A 161 5.44 -11.67 -23.58
CA GLY A 161 5.89 -12.02 -22.24
C GLY A 161 6.93 -11.03 -21.67
N PRO A 162 7.58 -11.34 -20.54
CA PRO A 162 8.53 -10.45 -19.89
C PRO A 162 9.69 -10.03 -20.80
N LEU A 163 10.02 -8.74 -20.81
CA LEU A 163 11.13 -8.20 -21.62
C LEU A 163 12.47 -8.91 -21.34
N ALA A 164 12.70 -9.37 -20.12
CA ALA A 164 13.88 -10.11 -19.74
C ALA A 164 14.05 -11.45 -20.47
N HIS A 165 12.98 -12.00 -21.02
CA HIS A 165 12.98 -13.26 -21.76
C HIS A 165 12.98 -13.06 -23.30
N ARG A 166 12.90 -11.81 -23.76
CA ARG A 166 12.87 -11.50 -25.18
C ARG A 166 14.27 -11.37 -25.77
N PRO A 167 14.45 -11.74 -27.06
CA PRO A 167 15.70 -11.43 -27.76
C PRO A 167 15.95 -9.92 -27.76
N LEU A 168 17.16 -9.49 -27.37
CA LEU A 168 17.54 -8.06 -27.31
C LEU A 168 17.87 -7.45 -28.69
N GLY A 169 17.67 -8.19 -29.76
CA GLY A 169 17.98 -7.73 -31.13
C GLY A 169 16.73 -7.28 -31.87
N VAL A 170 16.84 -6.16 -32.56
CA VAL A 170 15.85 -5.73 -33.57
C VAL A 170 16.29 -6.32 -34.91
N ALA A 171 15.37 -7.02 -35.61
CA ALA A 171 15.65 -7.53 -36.94
C ALA A 171 16.08 -6.35 -37.87
N PRO A 172 17.11 -6.54 -38.72
CA PRO A 172 17.63 -5.47 -39.56
C PRO A 172 16.55 -4.79 -40.43
N GLU A 173 15.56 -5.54 -40.89
CA GLU A 173 14.43 -5.03 -41.67
C GLU A 173 13.56 -4.07 -40.85
N LEU A 174 13.26 -4.43 -39.59
CA LEU A 174 12.48 -3.61 -38.68
C LEU A 174 13.24 -2.34 -38.29
N ALA A 175 14.55 -2.47 -38.04
CA ALA A 175 15.42 -1.31 -37.76
C ALA A 175 15.42 -0.30 -38.93
N ARG A 176 15.51 -0.79 -40.19
CA ARG A 176 15.44 0.05 -41.40
C ARG A 176 14.08 0.71 -41.56
N ALA A 177 12.98 -0.01 -41.26
CA ALA A 177 11.63 0.54 -41.32
C ALA A 177 11.44 1.68 -40.32
N LEU A 178 11.87 1.49 -39.06
CA LEU A 178 11.82 2.53 -38.02
C LEU A 178 12.63 3.79 -38.38
N VAL A 179 13.85 3.62 -38.94
CA VAL A 179 14.65 4.74 -39.40
C VAL A 179 13.95 5.50 -40.53
N LYS A 180 13.28 4.79 -41.44
CA LYS A 180 12.55 5.42 -42.57
C LYS A 180 11.31 6.19 -42.11
N GLU A 181 10.63 5.78 -41.04
CA GLU A 181 9.51 6.53 -40.46
C GLU A 181 9.93 7.81 -39.75
N LEU A 182 11.20 7.90 -39.31
CA LEU A 182 11.73 9.05 -38.60
C LEU A 182 12.41 10.07 -39.52
N MET A 183 12.56 9.79 -40.79
CA MET A 183 13.16 10.64 -41.82
C MET A 183 12.08 11.30 -42.70
#